data_5f9ba0a7f90992665743cd4fd06be2cb
#
_entry.id   5f9ba0a7f90992665743cd4fd06be2cb
#
_cell.length_a   1.000
_cell.length_b   1.000
_cell.length_c   1.000
_cell.angle_alpha   90.00
_cell.angle_beta   90.00
_cell.angle_gamma   90.00
#
_symmetry.space_group_name_H-M   'P 1'
#
loop_
_entity.id
_entity.type
_entity.pdbx_description
1 polymer ?
#
loop_
_entity_poly.entity_id
_entity_poly.type
_entity_poly.pdbx_seq_one_letter_code
_entity_poly.pdbx_strand_id
1 'polypeptide(L)'
;MPSTNIQQVKEYLNQLRTKVCFRVITISLLSFALSYSFLYQLISSPIFALQNGNDYEMSDFYNQVANNRPIRSLNKDIVIVGIDNCSRLDIANLVDIINFTQPAAIGLDVFFTYTSDVDSTLIATFNNTSNLVLAYDAYQETNTIFASSLPNVHWGSINLIAKQALGTIRQFRPQFNDSLYAFSATLAQLKDSTAFAQLLQRNNALETICYPSIEFEQISGIDILNGNINLFDLEDILHNKVVLLGDTHNPFDQHETPINHNTPGIIINAHILATILNHSYIESTPVYVNWIIAILISAILSFFIVKFQQSNVLKSYTTFAIRIFQLVIIILFLYIGCYIFAQHHYYCNFAPSLTMIALGVLAVAVEPVVYLILRYLIKVIVILYLNSKKLVAYLKKK
;
A
#
# COMPACT_ATOMS: atom_id res chain seq x y z
N MET A 1 -62.95 -10.17 -6.09
CA MET A 1 -62.12 -10.09 -4.87
C MET A 1 -60.60 -10.22 -5.05
N PRO A 2 -60.01 -10.85 -6.11
CA PRO A 2 -58.54 -10.80 -6.30
C PRO A 2 -57.97 -9.47 -6.77
N SER A 3 -58.76 -8.64 -7.41
CA SER A 3 -58.32 -7.31 -7.93
C SER A 3 -58.01 -6.29 -6.84
N THR A 4 -58.71 -6.33 -5.72
CA THR A 4 -58.54 -5.40 -4.60
C THR A 4 -57.20 -5.55 -3.91
N ASN A 5 -56.70 -6.78 -3.71
CA ASN A 5 -55.36 -6.99 -3.05
C ASN A 5 -54.20 -6.52 -3.94
N ILE A 6 -54.30 -6.69 -5.26
CA ILE A 6 -53.25 -6.22 -6.19
C ILE A 6 -53.26 -4.70 -6.27
N GLN A 7 -54.41 -4.10 -6.18
CA GLN A 7 -54.57 -2.66 -6.22
C GLN A 7 -54.03 -2.00 -4.94
N GLN A 8 -54.31 -2.59 -3.77
CA GLN A 8 -53.74 -2.12 -2.49
C GLN A 8 -52.20 -2.26 -2.44
N VAL A 9 -51.62 -3.35 -2.95
CA VAL A 9 -50.17 -3.49 -3.05
C VAL A 9 -49.57 -2.47 -4.00
N LYS A 10 -50.22 -2.15 -5.12
CA LYS A 10 -49.78 -1.10 -6.03
C LYS A 10 -49.77 0.30 -5.37
N GLU A 11 -50.84 0.64 -4.64
CA GLU A 11 -50.93 1.91 -3.91
C GLU A 11 -49.88 1.99 -2.82
N TYR A 12 -49.63 0.95 -2.06
CA TYR A 12 -48.61 0.90 -1.05
C TYR A 12 -47.18 1.07 -1.65
N LEU A 13 -46.87 0.39 -2.75
CA LEU A 13 -45.60 0.55 -3.46
C LEU A 13 -45.44 1.99 -4.02
N ASN A 14 -46.49 2.59 -4.55
CA ASN A 14 -46.44 3.97 -5.00
C ASN A 14 -46.19 4.94 -3.84
N GLN A 15 -46.82 4.71 -2.68
CA GLN A 15 -46.57 5.49 -1.46
C GLN A 15 -45.12 5.31 -0.93
N LEU A 16 -44.57 4.09 -0.99
CA LEU A 16 -43.18 3.85 -0.60
C LEU A 16 -42.20 4.62 -1.49
N ARG A 17 -42.43 4.65 -2.80
CA ARG A 17 -41.58 5.37 -3.76
C ARG A 17 -41.53 6.89 -3.47
N THR A 18 -42.60 7.47 -2.93
CA THR A 18 -42.61 8.90 -2.57
C THR A 18 -41.89 9.21 -1.29
N LYS A 19 -41.62 8.20 -0.43
CA LYS A 19 -40.89 8.39 0.82
C LYS A 19 -39.38 8.56 0.56
N VAL A 20 -38.83 9.68 1.03
CA VAL A 20 -37.43 10.04 0.88
C VAL A 20 -36.51 8.92 1.38
N CYS A 21 -36.81 8.34 2.56
CA CYS A 21 -36.01 7.27 3.16
C CYS A 21 -35.91 6.02 2.26
N PHE A 22 -37.01 5.62 1.62
CA PHE A 22 -36.99 4.45 0.73
C PHE A 22 -36.10 4.71 -0.49
N ARG A 23 -36.20 5.88 -1.11
CA ARG A 23 -35.36 6.26 -2.25
C ARG A 23 -33.89 6.33 -1.86
N VAL A 24 -33.57 6.93 -0.72
CA VAL A 24 -32.19 7.01 -0.20
C VAL A 24 -31.58 5.64 -0.02
N ILE A 25 -32.31 4.71 0.62
CA ILE A 25 -31.85 3.33 0.81
C ILE A 25 -31.62 2.65 -0.54
N THR A 26 -32.58 2.74 -1.46
CA THR A 26 -32.47 2.11 -2.79
C THR A 26 -31.29 2.65 -3.58
N ILE A 27 -31.10 3.97 -3.63
CA ILE A 27 -29.96 4.59 -4.34
C ILE A 27 -28.63 4.19 -3.70
N SER A 28 -28.55 4.18 -2.37
CA SER A 28 -27.32 3.79 -1.65
C SER A 28 -26.97 2.31 -1.89
N LEU A 29 -27.93 1.41 -1.89
CA LEU A 29 -27.72 -0.02 -2.21
C LEU A 29 -27.30 -0.22 -3.67
N LEU A 30 -27.90 0.54 -4.60
CA LEU A 30 -27.49 0.50 -6.01
C LEU A 30 -26.08 1.05 -6.20
N SER A 31 -25.74 2.16 -5.54
CA SER A 31 -24.40 2.73 -5.57
C SER A 31 -23.38 1.74 -5.02
N PHE A 32 -23.71 1.04 -3.92
CA PHE A 32 -22.88 -0.02 -3.35
C PHE A 32 -22.69 -1.18 -4.35
N ALA A 33 -23.77 -1.70 -4.92
CA ALA A 33 -23.70 -2.81 -5.86
C ALA A 33 -22.87 -2.47 -7.11
N LEU A 34 -23.08 -1.27 -7.67
CA LEU A 34 -22.32 -0.77 -8.82
C LEU A 34 -20.84 -0.54 -8.46
N SER A 35 -20.56 0.05 -7.31
CA SER A 35 -19.19 0.29 -6.85
C SER A 35 -18.45 -1.01 -6.55
N TYR A 36 -19.08 -1.94 -5.87
CA TYR A 36 -18.50 -3.25 -5.58
C TYR A 36 -18.20 -4.02 -6.87
N SER A 37 -19.17 -4.08 -7.80
CA SER A 37 -18.99 -4.73 -9.10
C SER A 37 -17.88 -4.07 -9.92
N PHE A 38 -17.83 -2.73 -9.97
CA PHE A 38 -16.80 -1.98 -10.67
C PHE A 38 -15.41 -2.23 -10.09
N LEU A 39 -15.24 -2.11 -8.78
CA LEU A 39 -13.96 -2.36 -8.12
C LEU A 39 -13.53 -3.82 -8.24
N TYR A 40 -14.48 -4.78 -8.14
CA TYR A 40 -14.17 -6.18 -8.33
C TYR A 40 -13.70 -6.47 -9.76
N GLN A 41 -14.37 -5.92 -10.77
CA GLN A 41 -13.96 -6.07 -12.17
C GLN A 41 -12.61 -5.41 -12.45
N LEU A 42 -12.34 -4.26 -11.84
CA LEU A 42 -11.06 -3.56 -11.98
C LEU A 42 -9.91 -4.42 -11.43
N ILE A 43 -10.09 -5.02 -10.26
CA ILE A 43 -9.08 -5.85 -9.59
C ILE A 43 -8.91 -7.21 -10.32
N SER A 44 -9.99 -7.81 -10.81
CA SER A 44 -9.98 -9.14 -11.45
C SER A 44 -9.77 -9.11 -12.97
N SER A 45 -9.67 -7.92 -13.58
CA SER A 45 -9.53 -7.79 -15.02
C SER A 45 -8.15 -8.24 -15.49
N PRO A 46 -8.06 -9.26 -16.39
CA PRO A 46 -6.79 -9.62 -17.02
C PRO A 46 -6.18 -8.47 -17.83
N ILE A 47 -6.99 -7.51 -18.28
CA ILE A 47 -6.53 -6.31 -18.99
C ILE A 47 -5.69 -5.41 -18.07
N PHE A 48 -6.06 -5.31 -16.78
CA PHE A 48 -5.29 -4.53 -15.79
C PHE A 48 -3.94 -5.19 -15.48
N ALA A 49 -3.91 -6.54 -15.47
CA ALA A 49 -2.68 -7.32 -15.29
C ALA A 49 -1.77 -7.29 -16.52
N LEU A 50 -2.33 -7.11 -17.73
CA LEU A 50 -1.59 -7.11 -19.01
C LEU A 50 -1.09 -5.72 -19.43
N GLN A 51 -1.69 -4.65 -18.92
CA GLN A 51 -1.44 -3.30 -19.45
C GLN A 51 -0.25 -2.58 -18.83
N ASN A 52 0.51 -3.15 -17.90
CA ASN A 52 1.82 -2.58 -17.49
C ASN A 52 2.45 -3.25 -16.26
N GLY A 53 1.90 -4.35 -15.74
CA GLY A 53 2.39 -4.89 -14.46
C GLY A 53 2.10 -3.96 -13.26
N ASN A 54 1.47 -2.83 -13.47
CA ASN A 54 1.22 -1.83 -12.43
C ASN A 54 0.04 -2.25 -11.57
N ASP A 55 0.33 -2.69 -10.37
CA ASP A 55 -0.61 -2.96 -9.30
C ASP A 55 -0.94 -1.69 -8.49
N TYR A 56 -1.15 -0.55 -9.19
CA TYR A 56 -1.36 0.77 -8.58
C TYR A 56 -2.47 0.76 -7.51
N GLU A 57 -2.14 1.27 -6.33
CA GLU A 57 -3.05 1.39 -5.21
C GLU A 57 -3.29 2.86 -4.81
N MET A 58 -4.35 3.12 -4.07
CA MET A 58 -4.60 4.46 -3.53
C MET A 58 -3.47 4.93 -2.60
N SER A 59 -2.76 4.01 -1.95
CA SER A 59 -1.57 4.29 -1.15
C SER A 59 -0.45 4.92 -1.98
N ASP A 60 -0.30 4.54 -3.26
CA ASP A 60 0.73 5.10 -4.13
C ASP A 60 0.44 6.55 -4.45
N PHE A 61 -0.82 6.88 -4.71
CA PHE A 61 -1.24 8.27 -4.88
C PHE A 61 -0.90 9.11 -3.64
N TYR A 62 -1.17 8.59 -2.43
CA TYR A 62 -0.85 9.32 -1.20
C TYR A 62 0.67 9.48 -1.00
N ASN A 63 1.46 8.43 -1.30
CA ASN A 63 2.91 8.48 -1.27
C ASN A 63 3.46 9.52 -2.25
N GLN A 64 2.97 9.54 -3.50
CA GLN A 64 3.39 10.50 -4.53
C GLN A 64 3.06 11.94 -4.11
N VAL A 65 1.84 12.20 -3.61
CA VAL A 65 1.45 13.54 -3.13
C VAL A 65 2.30 13.96 -1.93
N ALA A 66 2.58 13.06 -1.00
CA ALA A 66 3.40 13.35 0.16
C ALA A 66 4.87 13.57 -0.24
N ASN A 67 5.41 12.82 -1.20
CA ASN A 67 6.78 12.94 -1.69
C ASN A 67 7.02 14.22 -2.52
N ASN A 68 5.99 14.77 -3.16
CA ASN A 68 6.07 16.01 -3.93
C ASN A 68 6.09 17.28 -3.05
N ARG A 69 6.16 17.15 -1.73
CA ARG A 69 6.32 18.30 -0.83
C ARG A 69 7.72 18.91 -0.98
N PRO A 70 7.84 20.25 -0.92
CA PRO A 70 9.12 20.93 -1.16
C PRO A 70 10.15 20.73 -0.04
N ILE A 71 9.73 20.22 1.13
CA ILE A 71 10.62 20.01 2.27
C ILE A 71 10.83 18.50 2.42
N ARG A 72 12.03 18.05 2.04
CA ARG A 72 12.54 16.71 2.33
C ARG A 72 13.53 16.80 3.48
N SER A 73 13.44 15.85 4.41
CA SER A 73 14.41 15.77 5.52
C SER A 73 15.52 14.79 5.13
N LEU A 74 16.75 15.24 5.21
CA LEU A 74 17.90 14.34 5.12
C LEU A 74 17.90 13.41 6.33
N ASN A 75 17.95 12.11 6.09
CA ASN A 75 18.08 11.12 7.17
C ASN A 75 19.47 11.26 7.79
N LYS A 76 19.53 11.34 9.12
CA LYS A 76 20.79 11.58 9.85
C LYS A 76 21.46 10.29 10.32
N ASP A 77 20.75 9.16 10.26
CA ASP A 77 21.20 7.88 10.82
C ASP A 77 21.66 6.88 9.75
N ILE A 78 21.39 7.15 8.47
CA ILE A 78 21.64 6.23 7.36
C ILE A 78 22.43 6.95 6.28
N VAL A 79 23.53 6.31 5.84
CA VAL A 79 24.34 6.75 4.70
C VAL A 79 24.47 5.60 3.71
N ILE A 80 24.38 5.89 2.43
CA ILE A 80 24.52 4.93 1.35
C ILE A 80 25.84 5.13 0.66
N VAL A 81 26.63 4.07 0.55
CA VAL A 81 27.90 4.05 -0.17
C VAL A 81 27.71 3.19 -1.43
N GLY A 82 27.70 3.85 -2.58
CA GLY A 82 27.62 3.17 -3.88
C GLY A 82 28.92 2.44 -4.18
N ILE A 83 28.80 1.11 -4.43
CA ILE A 83 29.94 0.25 -4.77
C ILE A 83 29.99 -0.08 -6.25
N ASP A 84 29.31 0.70 -7.05
CA ASP A 84 29.29 0.57 -8.51
C ASP A 84 30.71 0.51 -9.06
N ASN A 85 31.00 -0.54 -9.85
CA ASN A 85 32.33 -0.81 -10.41
C ASN A 85 33.46 -1.14 -9.39
N CYS A 86 33.15 -1.40 -8.12
CA CYS A 86 34.12 -1.84 -7.15
C CYS A 86 34.47 -3.34 -7.35
N SER A 87 35.75 -3.66 -7.32
CA SER A 87 36.22 -5.04 -7.26
C SER A 87 36.03 -5.61 -5.86
N ARG A 88 36.23 -6.93 -5.67
CA ARG A 88 36.20 -7.56 -4.34
C ARG A 88 37.25 -6.99 -3.39
N LEU A 89 38.42 -6.65 -3.92
CA LEU A 89 39.48 -6.02 -3.12
C LEU A 89 39.07 -4.60 -2.70
N ASP A 90 38.44 -3.86 -3.60
CA ASP A 90 37.92 -2.53 -3.29
C ASP A 90 36.84 -2.60 -2.20
N ILE A 91 35.96 -3.60 -2.26
CA ILE A 91 34.92 -3.83 -1.20
C ILE A 91 35.59 -4.15 0.14
N ALA A 92 36.63 -4.99 0.18
CA ALA A 92 37.36 -5.26 1.41
C ALA A 92 37.98 -3.97 1.99
N ASN A 93 38.67 -3.21 1.16
CA ASN A 93 39.29 -1.94 1.56
C ASN A 93 38.24 -0.91 2.04
N LEU A 94 37.09 -0.82 1.34
CA LEU A 94 35.98 0.06 1.75
C LEU A 94 35.43 -0.33 3.13
N VAL A 95 35.21 -1.60 3.38
CA VAL A 95 34.71 -2.09 4.67
C VAL A 95 35.73 -1.75 5.78
N ASP A 96 37.03 -1.93 5.55
CA ASP A 96 38.08 -1.58 6.52
C ASP A 96 38.13 -0.07 6.79
N ILE A 97 38.08 0.79 5.75
CA ILE A 97 38.07 2.24 5.89
C ILE A 97 36.82 2.71 6.64
N ILE A 98 35.64 2.18 6.27
CA ILE A 98 34.38 2.53 6.90
C ILE A 98 34.36 2.06 8.36
N ASN A 99 34.83 0.84 8.65
CA ASN A 99 34.91 0.31 10.01
C ASN A 99 35.79 1.19 10.92
N PHE A 100 36.85 1.79 10.38
CA PHE A 100 37.71 2.71 11.12
C PHE A 100 36.94 3.96 11.61
N THR A 101 35.89 4.43 10.90
CA THR A 101 35.04 5.57 11.31
C THR A 101 34.03 5.22 12.41
N GLN A 102 34.03 4.00 12.91
CA GLN A 102 33.17 3.49 13.98
C GLN A 102 31.65 3.71 13.69
N PRO A 103 31.13 3.21 12.58
CA PRO A 103 29.69 3.23 12.31
C PRO A 103 28.96 2.30 13.29
N ALA A 104 27.67 2.55 13.52
CA ALA A 104 26.85 1.71 14.37
C ALA A 104 26.63 0.32 13.75
N ALA A 105 26.47 0.26 12.43
CA ALA A 105 26.38 -0.97 11.65
C ALA A 105 26.80 -0.74 10.21
N ILE A 106 27.31 -1.77 9.56
CA ILE A 106 27.66 -1.81 8.14
C ILE A 106 26.80 -2.88 7.47
N GLY A 107 26.01 -2.51 6.48
CA GLY A 107 25.24 -3.45 5.67
C GLY A 107 25.87 -3.60 4.29
N LEU A 108 26.19 -4.81 3.87
CA LEU A 108 26.72 -5.10 2.53
C LEU A 108 25.72 -5.93 1.73
N ASP A 109 25.10 -5.30 0.73
CA ASP A 109 24.11 -5.90 -0.16
C ASP A 109 24.79 -6.45 -1.42
N VAL A 110 25.59 -7.51 -1.24
CA VAL A 110 26.32 -8.20 -2.32
C VAL A 110 26.36 -9.70 -2.08
N PHE A 111 26.18 -10.46 -3.16
CA PHE A 111 26.45 -11.90 -3.19
C PHE A 111 27.78 -12.21 -3.90
N PHE A 112 28.63 -12.97 -3.23
CA PHE A 112 29.85 -13.50 -3.81
C PHE A 112 29.61 -14.95 -4.25
N THR A 113 29.27 -15.14 -5.53
CA THR A 113 28.75 -16.41 -6.06
C THR A 113 29.80 -17.31 -6.70
N TYR A 114 31.05 -16.85 -6.85
CA TYR A 114 32.17 -17.63 -7.41
C TYR A 114 33.46 -17.37 -6.62
N THR A 115 34.42 -18.28 -6.70
CA THR A 115 35.71 -18.16 -6.00
C THR A 115 36.63 -17.15 -6.65
N SER A 116 37.43 -16.46 -5.84
CA SER A 116 38.45 -15.51 -6.30
C SER A 116 39.68 -15.58 -5.41
N ASP A 117 40.84 -15.25 -5.98
CA ASP A 117 42.13 -15.26 -5.26
C ASP A 117 42.17 -14.26 -4.09
N VAL A 118 41.29 -13.25 -4.12
CA VAL A 118 41.17 -12.22 -3.07
C VAL A 118 40.16 -12.57 -1.97
N ASP A 119 39.47 -13.73 -2.05
CA ASP A 119 38.47 -14.11 -1.04
C ASP A 119 39.04 -14.22 0.37
N SER A 120 40.32 -14.62 0.50
CA SER A 120 41.00 -14.65 1.80
C SER A 120 41.09 -13.27 2.46
N THR A 121 41.27 -12.21 1.68
CA THR A 121 41.26 -10.80 2.16
C THR A 121 39.89 -10.39 2.62
N LEU A 122 38.83 -10.66 1.81
CA LEU A 122 37.43 -10.40 2.19
C LEU A 122 37.07 -11.12 3.50
N ILE A 123 37.37 -12.40 3.61
CA ILE A 123 37.09 -13.20 4.81
C ILE A 123 37.78 -12.61 6.05
N ALA A 124 39.05 -12.20 5.91
CA ALA A 124 39.77 -11.58 7.01
C ALA A 124 39.14 -10.26 7.44
N THR A 125 38.83 -9.35 6.50
CA THR A 125 38.18 -8.08 6.76
C THR A 125 36.81 -8.29 7.42
N PHE A 126 35.98 -9.16 6.86
CA PHE A 126 34.63 -9.39 7.36
C PHE A 126 34.63 -10.00 8.78
N ASN A 127 35.50 -10.92 9.08
CA ASN A 127 35.66 -11.49 10.44
C ASN A 127 36.15 -10.45 11.46
N ASN A 128 36.88 -9.43 11.03
CA ASN A 128 37.35 -8.33 11.89
C ASN A 128 36.32 -7.23 12.08
N THR A 129 35.18 -7.27 11.37
CA THR A 129 34.13 -6.25 11.41
C THR A 129 32.91 -6.79 12.15
N SER A 130 32.83 -6.57 13.45
CA SER A 130 31.82 -7.19 14.33
C SER A 130 30.38 -6.68 14.12
N ASN A 131 30.23 -5.50 13.52
CA ASN A 131 28.95 -4.85 13.22
C ASN A 131 28.55 -4.96 11.73
N LEU A 132 29.12 -5.95 11.02
CA LEU A 132 28.82 -6.22 9.61
C LEU A 132 27.60 -7.12 9.47
N VAL A 133 26.68 -6.73 8.58
CA VAL A 133 25.54 -7.52 8.13
C VAL A 133 25.71 -7.82 6.65
N LEU A 134 25.67 -9.09 6.27
CA LEU A 134 25.75 -9.55 4.89
C LEU A 134 24.38 -9.96 4.36
N ALA A 135 24.22 -9.84 3.05
CA ALA A 135 23.02 -10.25 2.31
C ALA A 135 22.80 -11.76 2.37
N TYR A 136 21.56 -12.17 2.57
CA TYR A 136 21.07 -13.55 2.50
C TYR A 136 19.79 -13.61 1.65
N ASP A 137 19.68 -14.58 0.74
CA ASP A 137 18.44 -14.87 0.04
C ASP A 137 17.65 -15.96 0.76
N ALA A 138 16.59 -15.56 1.46
CA ALA A 138 15.74 -16.46 2.24
C ALA A 138 14.88 -17.38 1.38
N TYR A 139 14.63 -17.06 0.11
CA TYR A 139 13.81 -17.90 -0.76
C TYR A 139 14.61 -18.96 -1.50
N GLN A 140 15.85 -18.63 -1.88
CA GLN A 140 16.77 -19.57 -2.52
C GLN A 140 17.68 -20.25 -1.50
N GLU A 141 17.62 -19.86 -0.23
CA GLU A 141 18.51 -20.32 0.84
C GLU A 141 20.00 -20.16 0.47
N THR A 142 20.30 -19.08 -0.27
CA THR A 142 21.65 -18.81 -0.77
C THR A 142 22.30 -17.64 -0.05
N ASN A 143 23.62 -17.74 0.06
CA ASN A 143 24.48 -16.72 0.61
C ASN A 143 25.82 -16.70 -0.14
N THR A 144 26.77 -15.95 0.39
CA THR A 144 28.14 -15.92 -0.11
C THR A 144 28.80 -17.31 -0.01
N ILE A 145 29.55 -17.73 -1.03
CA ILE A 145 30.17 -19.07 -1.12
C ILE A 145 31.13 -19.41 0.03
N PHE A 146 31.71 -18.40 0.67
CA PHE A 146 32.61 -18.57 1.82
C PHE A 146 31.90 -18.28 3.17
N ALA A 147 30.59 -18.34 3.22
CA ALA A 147 29.80 -18.04 4.43
C ALA A 147 30.20 -18.93 5.64
N SER A 148 30.58 -20.20 5.40
CA SER A 148 31.08 -21.08 6.45
C SER A 148 32.37 -20.58 7.13
N SER A 149 33.12 -19.69 6.48
CA SER A 149 34.33 -19.04 7.01
C SER A 149 34.06 -17.75 7.76
N LEU A 150 32.80 -17.37 7.94
CA LEU A 150 32.32 -16.10 8.54
C LEU A 150 31.45 -16.36 9.79
N PRO A 151 32.00 -16.98 10.86
CA PRO A 151 31.19 -17.38 12.03
C PRO A 151 30.66 -16.19 12.85
N ASN A 152 31.27 -15.01 12.75
CA ASN A 152 30.97 -13.84 13.57
C ASN A 152 30.16 -12.77 12.85
N VAL A 153 29.82 -12.97 11.57
CA VAL A 153 29.10 -12.00 10.76
C VAL A 153 27.59 -12.19 10.91
N HIS A 154 26.85 -11.08 10.93
CA HIS A 154 25.40 -11.13 10.94
C HIS A 154 24.86 -11.32 9.52
N TRP A 155 23.71 -11.99 9.42
CA TRP A 155 23.03 -12.24 8.15
C TRP A 155 21.64 -11.60 8.17
N GLY A 156 21.25 -11.02 7.05
CA GLY A 156 19.92 -10.43 6.88
C GLY A 156 19.35 -10.71 5.50
N SER A 157 18.04 -11.03 5.44
CA SER A 157 17.38 -11.29 4.16
C SER A 157 17.14 -9.99 3.39
N ILE A 158 17.64 -9.95 2.14
CA ILE A 158 17.42 -8.84 1.21
C ILE A 158 16.16 -9.02 0.34
N ASN A 159 15.39 -10.08 0.56
CA ASN A 159 14.23 -10.37 -0.26
C ASN A 159 13.15 -9.28 -0.12
N LEU A 160 12.94 -8.56 -1.21
CA LEU A 160 11.87 -7.57 -1.34
C LEU A 160 10.54 -8.26 -1.66
N ILE A 161 9.44 -7.69 -1.17
CA ILE A 161 8.11 -8.28 -1.32
C ILE A 161 7.24 -7.41 -2.21
N ALA A 162 6.81 -7.98 -3.35
CA ALA A 162 5.79 -7.45 -4.22
C ALA A 162 4.59 -8.40 -4.28
N LYS A 163 3.39 -7.87 -4.51
CA LYS A 163 2.20 -8.70 -4.72
C LYS A 163 2.26 -9.53 -6.00
N GLN A 164 3.02 -9.07 -6.99
CA GLN A 164 3.25 -9.71 -8.28
C GLN A 164 4.74 -9.70 -8.59
N ALA A 165 5.19 -10.58 -9.49
CA ALA A 165 6.61 -10.75 -9.81
C ALA A 165 7.35 -9.47 -10.26
N LEU A 166 6.65 -8.47 -10.79
CA LEU A 166 7.16 -7.15 -11.17
C LEU A 166 6.33 -6.03 -10.53
N GLY A 167 5.76 -6.29 -9.37
CA GLY A 167 4.88 -5.34 -8.69
C GLY A 167 5.63 -4.30 -7.86
N THR A 168 4.90 -3.26 -7.48
CA THR A 168 5.41 -2.18 -6.64
C THR A 168 5.76 -2.69 -5.23
N ILE A 169 6.96 -2.38 -4.77
CA ILE A 169 7.43 -2.73 -3.42
C ILE A 169 6.83 -1.75 -2.41
N ARG A 170 5.87 -2.20 -1.62
CA ARG A 170 5.18 -1.40 -0.59
C ARG A 170 5.40 -1.89 0.82
N GLN A 171 5.78 -3.15 0.94
CA GLN A 171 5.85 -3.85 2.22
C GLN A 171 7.15 -4.63 2.34
N PHE A 172 7.55 -4.91 3.57
CA PHE A 172 8.64 -5.81 3.87
C PHE A 172 8.21 -6.84 4.92
N ARG A 173 8.93 -7.96 4.97
CA ARG A 173 8.75 -9.00 5.96
C ARG A 173 9.80 -8.80 7.06
N PRO A 174 9.41 -8.50 8.31
CA PRO A 174 10.37 -8.29 9.38
C PRO A 174 11.22 -9.53 9.73
N GLN A 175 10.59 -10.71 9.68
CA GLN A 175 11.20 -11.98 10.07
C GLN A 175 10.81 -13.08 9.09
N PHE A 176 11.79 -13.84 8.62
CA PHE A 176 11.60 -14.94 7.67
C PHE A 176 11.49 -16.32 8.36
N ASN A 177 12.27 -16.54 9.44
CA ASN A 177 12.19 -17.69 10.33
C ASN A 177 12.71 -17.30 11.73
N ASP A 178 12.82 -18.24 12.66
CA ASP A 178 13.19 -17.98 14.05
C ASP A 178 14.55 -17.29 14.23
N SER A 179 15.46 -17.41 13.26
CA SER A 179 16.82 -16.87 13.32
C SER A 179 17.17 -15.86 12.22
N LEU A 180 16.30 -15.68 11.21
CA LEU A 180 16.59 -14.84 10.06
C LEU A 180 15.57 -13.68 9.97
N TYR A 181 16.09 -12.47 10.09
CA TYR A 181 15.34 -11.23 9.95
C TYR A 181 15.61 -10.57 8.58
N ALA A 182 14.83 -9.57 8.22
CA ALA A 182 15.14 -8.71 7.09
C ALA A 182 16.51 -8.04 7.30
N PHE A 183 17.24 -7.80 6.24
CA PHE A 183 18.54 -7.13 6.24
C PHE A 183 18.48 -5.80 7.01
N SER A 184 17.51 -4.96 6.72
CA SER A 184 17.29 -3.71 7.42
C SER A 184 16.88 -3.87 8.88
N ALA A 185 16.19 -4.97 9.25
CA ALA A 185 15.82 -5.25 10.63
C ALA A 185 17.05 -5.69 11.45
N THR A 186 17.95 -6.51 10.86
CA THR A 186 19.23 -6.89 11.49
C THR A 186 20.12 -5.65 11.70
N LEU A 187 20.18 -4.75 10.75
CA LEU A 187 20.90 -3.46 10.89
C LEU A 187 20.29 -2.57 11.97
N ALA A 188 18.96 -2.52 12.04
CA ALA A 188 18.28 -1.80 13.11
C ALA A 188 18.58 -2.39 14.48
N GLN A 189 18.68 -3.71 14.62
CA GLN A 189 19.06 -4.38 15.87
C GLN A 189 20.43 -3.91 16.38
N LEU A 190 21.41 -3.73 15.49
CA LEU A 190 22.75 -3.28 15.84
C LEU A 190 22.77 -1.76 16.18
N LYS A 191 21.96 -0.95 15.49
CA LYS A 191 21.91 0.51 15.71
C LYS A 191 21.06 0.87 16.93
N ASP A 192 19.86 0.27 17.04
CA ASP A 192 18.88 0.54 18.10
C ASP A 192 18.08 -0.73 18.41
N SER A 193 18.51 -1.46 19.43
CA SER A 193 17.86 -2.70 19.88
C SER A 193 16.43 -2.46 20.37
N THR A 194 16.08 -1.24 20.79
CA THR A 194 14.72 -0.90 21.25
C THR A 194 13.78 -0.76 20.05
N ALA A 195 14.22 -0.11 18.97
CA ALA A 195 13.47 -0.03 17.72
C ALA A 195 13.22 -1.41 17.10
N PHE A 196 14.25 -2.28 17.12
CA PHE A 196 14.10 -3.67 16.69
C PHE A 196 13.12 -4.46 17.56
N ALA A 197 13.20 -4.35 18.89
CA ALA A 197 12.27 -5.02 19.79
C ALA A 197 10.82 -4.56 19.57
N GLN A 198 10.60 -3.27 19.34
CA GLN A 198 9.28 -2.73 19.02
C GLN A 198 8.75 -3.25 17.67
N LEU A 199 9.61 -3.38 16.64
CA LEU A 199 9.23 -4.03 15.39
C LEU A 199 8.70 -5.43 15.61
N LEU A 200 9.41 -6.25 16.41
CA LEU A 200 8.99 -7.63 16.69
C LEU A 200 7.71 -7.70 17.56
N GLN A 201 7.52 -6.76 18.49
CA GLN A 201 6.31 -6.67 19.30
C GLN A 201 5.04 -6.41 18.48
N ARG A 202 5.16 -5.76 17.32
CA ARG A 202 4.03 -5.54 16.41
C ARG A 202 3.47 -6.86 15.85
N ASN A 203 4.31 -7.90 15.79
CA ASN A 203 3.94 -9.26 15.36
C ASN A 203 3.18 -9.31 14.01
N ASN A 204 3.47 -8.38 13.12
CA ASN A 204 2.89 -8.34 11.78
C ASN A 204 3.72 -9.19 10.83
N ALA A 205 3.07 -10.01 10.01
CA ALA A 205 3.76 -10.80 8.99
C ALA A 205 4.41 -9.92 7.90
N LEU A 206 3.80 -8.78 7.64
CA LEU A 206 4.27 -7.74 6.71
C LEU A 206 4.06 -6.37 7.33
N GLU A 207 5.04 -5.49 7.15
CA GLU A 207 4.97 -4.08 7.53
C GLU A 207 5.03 -3.19 6.30
N THR A 208 4.33 -2.07 6.33
CA THR A 208 4.31 -1.11 5.22
C THR A 208 5.48 -0.14 5.33
N ILE A 209 6.21 0.03 4.22
CA ILE A 209 7.38 0.91 4.12
C ILE A 209 6.91 2.36 4.04
N CYS A 210 7.53 3.23 4.83
CA CYS A 210 7.32 4.68 4.76
C CYS A 210 8.32 5.30 3.77
N TYR A 211 7.85 5.63 2.56
CA TYR A 211 8.70 6.21 1.52
C TYR A 211 8.80 7.74 1.54
N PRO A 212 7.73 8.51 1.91
CA PRO A 212 7.70 9.93 1.57
C PRO A 212 8.66 10.78 2.40
N SER A 213 9.17 11.82 1.74
CA SER A 213 9.85 12.97 2.37
C SER A 213 11.18 12.68 3.04
N ILE A 214 11.84 11.55 2.76
CA ILE A 214 13.15 11.18 3.28
C ILE A 214 14.16 11.16 2.13
N GLU A 215 15.30 11.82 2.31
CA GLU A 215 16.48 11.69 1.47
C GLU A 215 17.62 11.06 2.25
N PHE A 216 18.48 10.33 1.58
CA PHE A 216 19.66 9.69 2.16
C PHE A 216 20.92 10.34 1.59
N GLU A 217 21.90 10.52 2.44
CA GLU A 217 23.24 10.90 2.02
C GLU A 217 23.84 9.74 1.21
N GLN A 218 24.34 10.06 0.01
CA GLN A 218 24.93 9.06 -0.89
C GLN A 218 26.36 9.48 -1.21
N ILE A 219 27.27 8.53 -1.08
CA ILE A 219 28.70 8.70 -1.31
C ILE A 219 29.17 7.63 -2.27
N SER A 220 30.06 7.99 -3.19
CA SER A 220 30.73 7.02 -4.06
C SER A 220 31.82 6.28 -3.30
N GLY A 221 31.78 4.94 -3.33
CA GLY A 221 32.85 4.12 -2.76
C GLY A 221 34.21 4.37 -3.44
N ILE A 222 34.20 4.62 -4.73
CA ILE A 222 35.43 4.99 -5.48
C ILE A 222 36.03 6.32 -4.97
N ASP A 223 35.22 7.30 -4.58
CA ASP A 223 35.72 8.56 -4.03
C ASP A 223 36.37 8.37 -2.65
N ILE A 224 35.84 7.44 -1.84
CA ILE A 224 36.46 7.04 -0.57
C ILE A 224 37.82 6.39 -0.84
N LEU A 225 37.86 5.41 -1.74
CA LEU A 225 39.09 4.66 -2.08
C LEU A 225 40.19 5.55 -2.66
N ASN A 226 39.84 6.52 -3.48
CA ASN A 226 40.77 7.46 -4.09
C ASN A 226 41.21 8.56 -3.14
N GLY A 227 40.68 8.63 -1.91
CA GLY A 227 40.99 9.69 -0.95
C GLY A 227 40.43 11.06 -1.32
N ASN A 228 39.41 11.12 -2.19
CA ASN A 228 38.72 12.36 -2.55
C ASN A 228 37.95 12.95 -1.36
N ILE A 229 37.61 12.10 -0.40
CA ILE A 229 37.03 12.47 0.90
C ILE A 229 38.07 12.14 1.95
N ASN A 230 38.48 13.14 2.73
CA ASN A 230 39.48 12.89 3.78
C ASN A 230 38.86 12.10 4.94
N LEU A 231 39.70 11.41 5.73
CA LEU A 231 39.25 10.55 6.81
C LEU A 231 38.48 11.29 7.92
N PHE A 232 38.79 12.56 8.20
CA PHE A 232 38.08 13.34 9.21
C PHE A 232 36.65 13.68 8.75
N ASP A 233 36.50 14.13 7.50
CA ASP A 233 35.18 14.40 6.94
C ASP A 233 34.36 13.10 6.85
N LEU A 234 35.00 11.99 6.50
CA LEU A 234 34.36 10.69 6.41
C LEU A 234 33.87 10.21 7.80
N GLU A 235 34.69 10.44 8.86
CA GLU A 235 34.30 10.12 10.24
C GLU A 235 33.09 10.96 10.66
N ASP A 236 33.09 12.27 10.41
CA ASP A 236 31.92 13.13 10.70
C ASP A 236 30.65 12.69 9.99
N ILE A 237 30.78 12.17 8.76
CA ILE A 237 29.65 11.67 7.98
C ILE A 237 29.17 10.32 8.49
N LEU A 238 30.05 9.38 8.86
CA LEU A 238 29.70 7.95 9.08
C LEU A 238 29.62 7.55 10.56
N HIS A 239 30.26 8.31 11.46
CA HIS A 239 30.32 7.95 12.87
C HIS A 239 28.96 7.72 13.49
N ASN A 240 28.81 6.55 14.15
CA ASN A 240 27.57 6.12 14.79
C ASN A 240 26.32 6.07 13.86
N LYS A 241 26.51 6.06 12.53
CA LYS A 241 25.42 5.86 11.57
C LYS A 241 25.38 4.41 11.06
N VAL A 242 24.31 4.04 10.40
CA VAL A 242 24.26 2.80 9.62
C VAL A 242 24.70 3.11 8.20
N VAL A 243 25.70 2.38 7.74
CA VAL A 243 26.28 2.53 6.40
C VAL A 243 25.83 1.35 5.54
N LEU A 244 25.14 1.66 4.45
CA LEU A 244 24.65 0.68 3.48
C LEU A 244 25.56 0.69 2.24
N LEU A 245 26.23 -0.41 1.98
CA LEU A 245 27.02 -0.63 0.77
C LEU A 245 26.22 -1.46 -0.23
N GLY A 246 26.00 -0.94 -1.41
CA GLY A 246 25.26 -1.64 -2.46
C GLY A 246 25.40 -0.95 -3.80
N ASP A 247 24.98 -1.62 -4.86
CA ASP A 247 24.96 -1.09 -6.21
C ASP A 247 23.78 -0.12 -6.37
N THR A 248 24.05 1.10 -6.82
CA THR A 248 23.04 2.15 -6.97
C THR A 248 22.60 2.34 -8.43
N HIS A 249 23.32 1.76 -9.39
CA HIS A 249 23.08 1.95 -10.82
C HIS A 249 22.83 0.65 -11.61
N ASN A 250 22.84 -0.51 -10.95
CA ASN A 250 22.59 -1.79 -11.61
C ASN A 250 21.18 -1.85 -12.22
N PRO A 251 21.03 -1.97 -13.55
CA PRO A 251 19.72 -2.00 -14.17
C PRO A 251 18.91 -3.26 -13.83
N PHE A 252 19.56 -4.32 -13.34
CA PHE A 252 18.89 -5.56 -12.92
C PHE A 252 18.39 -5.53 -11.47
N ASP A 253 18.81 -4.54 -10.69
CA ASP A 253 18.35 -4.32 -9.30
C ASP A 253 17.54 -3.03 -9.17
N GLN A 254 16.72 -2.75 -10.19
CA GLN A 254 15.78 -1.63 -10.17
C GLN A 254 14.36 -2.12 -9.93
N HIS A 255 13.70 -1.54 -8.95
CA HIS A 255 12.36 -1.94 -8.53
C HIS A 255 11.38 -0.79 -8.62
N GLU A 256 10.11 -1.13 -8.85
CA GLU A 256 9.03 -0.18 -8.77
C GLU A 256 8.64 0.09 -7.30
N THR A 257 8.54 1.36 -6.95
CA THR A 257 8.09 1.81 -5.62
C THR A 257 6.96 2.84 -5.76
N PRO A 258 6.20 3.13 -4.71
CA PRO A 258 5.16 4.16 -4.75
C PRO A 258 5.62 5.55 -5.18
N ILE A 259 6.91 5.86 -5.05
CA ILE A 259 7.46 7.18 -5.31
C ILE A 259 8.34 7.26 -6.58
N ASN A 260 8.81 6.13 -7.09
CA ASN A 260 9.68 6.08 -8.26
C ASN A 260 9.57 4.71 -8.95
N HIS A 261 9.66 4.69 -10.29
CA HIS A 261 9.60 3.47 -11.10
C HIS A 261 10.93 2.69 -11.14
N ASN A 262 12.06 3.36 -10.86
CA ASN A 262 13.38 2.77 -10.89
C ASN A 262 14.11 3.11 -9.58
N THR A 263 13.91 2.30 -8.55
CA THR A 263 14.55 2.47 -7.24
C THR A 263 15.49 1.29 -7.00
N PRO A 264 16.80 1.52 -6.78
CA PRO A 264 17.74 0.47 -6.42
C PRO A 264 17.34 -0.26 -5.14
N GLY A 265 17.59 -1.58 -5.07
CA GLY A 265 17.24 -2.40 -3.89
C GLY A 265 17.83 -1.86 -2.60
N ILE A 266 19.07 -1.37 -2.63
CA ILE A 266 19.74 -0.77 -1.46
C ILE A 266 19.01 0.49 -0.95
N ILE A 267 18.43 1.31 -1.83
CA ILE A 267 17.63 2.49 -1.46
C ILE A 267 16.32 2.04 -0.79
N ILE A 268 15.71 0.96 -1.28
CA ILE A 268 14.52 0.38 -0.63
C ILE A 268 14.86 -0.13 0.77
N ASN A 269 15.99 -0.81 0.92
CA ASN A 269 16.50 -1.25 2.22
C ASN A 269 16.75 -0.07 3.16
N ALA A 270 17.23 1.08 2.64
CA ALA A 270 17.38 2.31 3.43
C ALA A 270 16.01 2.85 3.91
N HIS A 271 14.96 2.83 3.05
CA HIS A 271 13.61 3.22 3.46
C HIS A 271 13.00 2.26 4.49
N ILE A 272 13.24 0.96 4.37
CA ILE A 272 12.83 -0.03 5.38
C ILE A 272 13.50 0.27 6.72
N LEU A 273 14.81 0.47 6.71
CA LEU A 273 15.58 0.80 7.90
C LEU A 273 15.10 2.12 8.54
N ALA A 274 14.89 3.15 7.75
CA ALA A 274 14.33 4.43 8.22
C ALA A 274 12.94 4.26 8.84
N THR A 275 12.09 3.41 8.23
CA THR A 275 10.77 3.09 8.79
C THR A 275 10.89 2.47 10.18
N ILE A 276 11.85 1.56 10.38
CA ILE A 276 12.08 0.89 11.66
C ILE A 276 12.62 1.87 12.70
N LEU A 277 13.70 2.60 12.37
CA LEU A 277 14.37 3.49 13.31
C LEU A 277 13.51 4.70 13.72
N ASN A 278 12.70 5.23 12.81
CA ASN A 278 11.80 6.36 13.05
C ASN A 278 10.43 5.93 13.59
N HIS A 279 10.18 4.63 13.77
CA HIS A 279 8.85 4.08 14.13
C HIS A 279 7.72 4.60 13.22
N SER A 280 8.02 4.90 11.96
CA SER A 280 7.10 5.50 10.99
C SER A 280 6.27 4.45 10.24
N TYR A 281 5.78 3.44 10.94
CA TYR A 281 4.94 2.40 10.39
C TYR A 281 3.61 2.96 9.91
N ILE A 282 3.17 2.52 8.73
CA ILE A 282 1.89 2.95 8.17
C ILE A 282 0.81 1.97 8.60
N GLU A 283 -0.08 2.43 9.46
CA GLU A 283 -1.28 1.69 9.85
C GLU A 283 -2.37 1.82 8.78
N SER A 284 -3.23 0.82 8.64
CA SER A 284 -4.31 0.86 7.65
C SER A 284 -5.68 0.64 8.27
N THR A 285 -6.68 1.35 7.71
CA THR A 285 -8.08 1.12 8.08
C THR A 285 -8.52 -0.29 7.66
N PRO A 286 -9.19 -1.06 8.53
CA PRO A 286 -9.79 -2.33 8.14
C PRO A 286 -10.76 -2.18 6.96
N VAL A 287 -10.76 -3.14 6.04
CA VAL A 287 -11.54 -3.08 4.80
C VAL A 287 -13.02 -2.83 5.06
N TYR A 288 -13.61 -3.47 6.07
CA TYR A 288 -15.02 -3.29 6.41
C TYR A 288 -15.36 -1.87 6.88
N VAL A 289 -14.43 -1.19 7.56
CA VAL A 289 -14.60 0.22 7.99
C VAL A 289 -14.68 1.14 6.77
N ASN A 290 -13.81 0.93 5.77
CA ASN A 290 -13.83 1.71 4.53
C ASN A 290 -15.18 1.58 3.80
N TRP A 291 -15.77 0.38 3.76
CA TRP A 291 -17.10 0.15 3.18
C TRP A 291 -18.22 0.77 4.01
N ILE A 292 -18.16 0.72 5.35
CA ILE A 292 -19.14 1.39 6.22
C ILE A 292 -19.13 2.90 5.96
N ILE A 293 -17.95 3.51 5.92
CA ILE A 293 -17.80 4.95 5.62
C ILE A 293 -18.39 5.26 4.24
N ALA A 294 -18.09 4.44 3.24
CA ALA A 294 -18.60 4.61 1.88
C ALA A 294 -20.14 4.57 1.81
N ILE A 295 -20.77 3.62 2.51
CA ILE A 295 -22.23 3.49 2.58
C ILE A 295 -22.86 4.73 3.27
N LEU A 296 -22.30 5.16 4.41
CA LEU A 296 -22.80 6.32 5.14
C LEU A 296 -22.76 7.60 4.27
N ILE A 297 -21.64 7.83 3.59
CA ILE A 297 -21.47 8.98 2.70
C ILE A 297 -22.44 8.91 1.53
N SER A 298 -22.59 7.72 0.91
CA SER A 298 -23.54 7.51 -0.18
C SER A 298 -24.98 7.76 0.28
N ALA A 299 -25.34 7.38 1.50
CA ALA A 299 -26.66 7.65 2.06
C ALA A 299 -26.90 9.16 2.26
N ILE A 300 -25.91 9.88 2.80
CA ILE A 300 -25.97 11.34 2.97
C ILE A 300 -26.12 12.02 1.60
N LEU A 301 -25.27 11.66 0.65
CA LEU A 301 -25.32 12.22 -0.71
C LEU A 301 -26.66 11.93 -1.39
N SER A 302 -27.16 10.70 -1.30
CA SER A 302 -28.45 10.30 -1.85
C SER A 302 -29.60 11.07 -1.23
N PHE A 303 -29.54 11.35 0.08
CA PHE A 303 -30.53 12.21 0.74
C PHE A 303 -30.57 13.61 0.15
N PHE A 304 -29.42 14.24 -0.03
CA PHE A 304 -29.34 15.56 -0.65
C PHE A 304 -29.84 15.52 -2.10
N ILE A 305 -29.43 14.54 -2.90
CA ILE A 305 -29.89 14.38 -4.29
C ILE A 305 -31.42 14.28 -4.36
N VAL A 306 -32.03 13.43 -3.53
CA VAL A 306 -33.48 13.26 -3.50
C VAL A 306 -34.20 14.55 -3.07
N LYS A 307 -33.67 15.26 -2.08
CA LYS A 307 -34.21 16.55 -1.64
C LYS A 307 -34.10 17.62 -2.72
N PHE A 308 -32.96 17.73 -3.39
CA PHE A 308 -32.79 18.67 -4.52
C PHE A 308 -33.74 18.36 -5.67
N GLN A 309 -33.98 17.09 -6.02
CA GLN A 309 -34.93 16.69 -7.05
C GLN A 309 -36.40 17.05 -6.69
N GLN A 310 -36.74 17.09 -5.41
CA GLN A 310 -38.08 17.50 -4.95
C GLN A 310 -38.26 19.01 -4.90
N SER A 311 -37.19 19.81 -4.97
CA SER A 311 -37.25 21.26 -4.95
C SER A 311 -37.62 21.80 -6.33
N ASN A 312 -38.69 22.60 -6.41
CA ASN A 312 -39.13 23.24 -7.66
C ASN A 312 -38.24 24.41 -8.10
N VAL A 313 -37.49 25.00 -7.16
CA VAL A 313 -36.70 26.23 -7.38
C VAL A 313 -35.44 25.96 -8.22
N LEU A 314 -34.87 24.76 -8.12
CA LEU A 314 -33.58 24.41 -8.74
C LEU A 314 -33.68 23.39 -9.89
N LYS A 315 -34.92 23.13 -10.37
CA LYS A 315 -35.16 22.02 -11.31
C LYS A 315 -34.30 22.07 -12.59
N SER A 316 -34.01 23.26 -13.10
CA SER A 316 -33.20 23.47 -14.31
C SER A 316 -31.69 23.27 -14.06
N TYR A 317 -31.20 23.56 -12.84
CA TYR A 317 -29.77 23.52 -12.49
C TYR A 317 -29.40 22.33 -11.58
N THR A 318 -30.40 21.52 -11.22
CA THR A 318 -30.22 20.44 -10.21
C THR A 318 -29.09 19.46 -10.58
N THR A 319 -29.05 19.04 -11.85
CA THR A 319 -28.02 18.09 -12.30
C THR A 319 -26.62 18.68 -12.21
N PHE A 320 -26.46 19.94 -12.62
CA PHE A 320 -25.17 20.64 -12.56
C PHE A 320 -24.72 20.87 -11.11
N ALA A 321 -25.63 21.35 -10.25
CA ALA A 321 -25.35 21.54 -8.83
C ALA A 321 -24.93 20.24 -8.13
N ILE A 322 -25.60 19.11 -8.42
CA ILE A 322 -25.24 17.79 -7.90
C ILE A 322 -23.83 17.38 -8.35
N ARG A 323 -23.47 17.61 -9.61
CA ARG A 323 -22.13 17.28 -10.13
C ARG A 323 -21.03 18.10 -9.45
N ILE A 324 -21.24 19.40 -9.27
CA ILE A 324 -20.30 20.24 -8.53
C ILE A 324 -20.16 19.76 -7.09
N PHE A 325 -21.28 19.47 -6.43
CA PHE A 325 -21.26 18.98 -5.04
C PHE A 325 -20.49 17.65 -4.90
N GLN A 326 -20.69 16.70 -5.83
CA GLN A 326 -19.93 15.45 -5.87
C GLN A 326 -18.43 15.71 -6.06
N LEU A 327 -18.05 16.60 -6.99
CA LEU A 327 -16.66 16.94 -7.26
C LEU A 327 -15.99 17.52 -6.00
N VAL A 328 -16.67 18.45 -5.32
CA VAL A 328 -16.16 19.05 -4.07
C VAL A 328 -15.94 17.98 -2.99
N ILE A 329 -16.88 17.03 -2.83
CA ILE A 329 -16.74 15.94 -1.87
C ILE A 329 -15.57 15.03 -2.24
N ILE A 330 -15.40 14.67 -3.51
CA ILE A 330 -14.26 13.86 -3.99
C ILE A 330 -12.93 14.54 -3.66
N ILE A 331 -12.79 15.82 -3.99
CA ILE A 331 -11.58 16.60 -3.69
C ILE A 331 -11.32 16.64 -2.18
N LEU A 332 -12.36 16.85 -1.38
CA LEU A 332 -12.26 16.88 0.08
C LEU A 332 -11.76 15.53 0.65
N PHE A 333 -12.29 14.40 0.15
CA PHE A 333 -11.84 13.07 0.57
C PHE A 333 -10.40 12.79 0.19
N LEU A 334 -10.00 13.15 -1.03
CA LEU A 334 -8.60 13.02 -1.46
C LEU A 334 -7.68 13.87 -0.58
N TYR A 335 -8.07 15.11 -0.29
CA TYR A 335 -7.29 16.00 0.58
C TYR A 335 -7.16 15.43 2.00
N ILE A 336 -8.27 14.98 2.59
CA ILE A 336 -8.28 14.39 3.94
C ILE A 336 -7.41 13.12 3.97
N GLY A 337 -7.52 12.25 2.96
CA GLY A 337 -6.70 11.03 2.85
C GLY A 337 -5.22 11.34 2.79
N CYS A 338 -4.81 12.27 1.93
CA CYS A 338 -3.42 12.72 1.84
C CYS A 338 -2.93 13.36 3.13
N TYR A 339 -3.76 14.14 3.81
CA TYR A 339 -3.41 14.81 5.06
C TYR A 339 -3.18 13.78 6.19
N ILE A 340 -4.12 12.86 6.38
CA ILE A 340 -4.02 11.81 7.42
C ILE A 340 -2.81 10.92 7.15
N PHE A 341 -2.60 10.50 5.90
CA PHE A 341 -1.46 9.68 5.51
C PHE A 341 -0.12 10.37 5.84
N ALA A 342 0.00 11.64 5.45
CA ALA A 342 1.26 12.35 5.57
C ALA A 342 1.58 12.84 6.99
N GLN A 343 0.59 13.08 7.84
CA GLN A 343 0.79 13.60 9.21
C GLN A 343 0.73 12.51 10.28
N HIS A 344 -0.06 11.46 10.04
CA HIS A 344 -0.34 10.45 11.06
C HIS A 344 0.14 9.05 10.66
N HIS A 345 0.77 8.89 9.48
CA HIS A 345 1.18 7.59 8.94
C HIS A 345 0.03 6.57 8.94
N TYR A 346 -1.18 7.05 8.59
CA TYR A 346 -2.39 6.23 8.61
C TYR A 346 -3.05 6.19 7.24
N TYR A 347 -3.16 4.99 6.67
CA TYR A 347 -3.73 4.76 5.36
C TYR A 347 -5.24 4.51 5.43
N CYS A 348 -6.03 5.46 4.93
CA CYS A 348 -7.46 5.31 4.71
C CYS A 348 -7.72 4.98 3.24
N ASN A 349 -8.20 3.78 2.94
CA ASN A 349 -8.59 3.45 1.58
C ASN A 349 -9.95 4.05 1.24
N PHE A 350 -9.97 5.24 0.65
CA PHE A 350 -11.20 5.91 0.22
C PHE A 350 -11.71 5.50 -1.17
N ALA A 351 -11.06 4.55 -1.86
CA ALA A 351 -11.52 4.08 -3.16
C ALA A 351 -13.00 3.63 -3.17
N PRO A 352 -13.51 2.86 -2.17
CA PRO A 352 -14.94 2.56 -2.08
C PRO A 352 -15.82 3.82 -1.97
N SER A 353 -15.42 4.79 -1.17
CA SER A 353 -16.18 6.04 -0.99
C SER A 353 -16.22 6.87 -2.27
N LEU A 354 -15.06 7.03 -2.92
CA LEU A 354 -14.94 7.79 -4.17
C LEU A 354 -15.76 7.16 -5.30
N THR A 355 -15.71 5.82 -5.44
CA THR A 355 -16.50 5.12 -6.47
C THR A 355 -17.99 5.18 -6.18
N MET A 356 -18.45 5.06 -4.92
CA MET A 356 -19.85 5.20 -4.56
C MET A 356 -20.37 6.63 -4.81
N ILE A 357 -19.56 7.64 -4.54
CA ILE A 357 -19.89 9.04 -4.85
C ILE A 357 -20.02 9.24 -6.36
N ALA A 358 -19.04 8.77 -7.14
CA ALA A 358 -19.02 8.92 -8.59
C ALA A 358 -20.18 8.20 -9.27
N LEU A 359 -20.49 6.96 -8.84
CA LEU A 359 -21.55 6.13 -9.40
C LEU A 359 -22.94 6.46 -8.82
N GLY A 360 -23.04 7.27 -7.78
CA GLY A 360 -24.30 7.65 -7.15
C GLY A 360 -25.30 8.29 -8.11
N VAL A 361 -24.85 9.08 -9.10
CA VAL A 361 -25.74 9.66 -10.12
C VAL A 361 -26.26 8.59 -11.08
N LEU A 362 -25.44 7.60 -11.43
CA LEU A 362 -25.89 6.47 -12.21
C LEU A 362 -26.94 5.66 -11.45
N ALA A 363 -26.73 5.44 -10.16
CA ALA A 363 -27.69 4.77 -9.28
C ALA A 363 -29.05 5.51 -9.24
N VAL A 364 -29.03 6.85 -9.20
CA VAL A 364 -30.24 7.68 -9.29
C VAL A 364 -30.94 7.53 -10.63
N ALA A 365 -30.20 7.42 -11.73
CA ALA A 365 -30.77 7.23 -13.07
C ALA A 365 -31.39 5.83 -13.24
N VAL A 366 -30.82 4.82 -12.61
CA VAL A 366 -31.27 3.42 -12.67
C VAL A 366 -32.40 3.14 -11.67
N GLU A 367 -32.51 3.88 -10.56
CA GLU A 367 -33.53 3.69 -9.51
C GLU A 367 -34.96 3.50 -10.06
N PRO A 368 -35.45 4.30 -11.02
CA PRO A 368 -36.79 4.11 -11.55
C PRO A 368 -37.00 2.78 -12.29
N VAL A 369 -35.96 2.29 -12.97
CA VAL A 369 -35.99 1.01 -13.70
C VAL A 369 -36.05 -0.16 -12.71
N VAL A 370 -35.20 -0.12 -11.68
CA VAL A 370 -35.20 -1.12 -10.60
C VAL A 370 -36.55 -1.16 -9.89
N TYR A 371 -37.15 0.01 -9.64
CA TYR A 371 -38.50 0.07 -9.07
C TYR A 371 -39.54 -0.60 -9.96
N LEU A 372 -39.49 -0.40 -11.28
CA LEU A 372 -40.43 -1.06 -12.22
C LEU A 372 -40.24 -2.59 -12.20
N ILE A 373 -39.01 -3.07 -12.17
CA ILE A 373 -38.71 -4.51 -12.08
C ILE A 373 -39.25 -5.10 -10.78
N LEU A 374 -38.95 -4.46 -9.64
CA LEU A 374 -39.45 -4.89 -8.33
C LEU A 374 -40.99 -4.92 -8.30
N ARG A 375 -41.65 -3.93 -8.85
CA ARG A 375 -43.10 -3.87 -8.97
C ARG A 375 -43.64 -5.03 -9.80
N TYR A 376 -42.96 -5.38 -10.89
CA TYR A 376 -43.34 -6.52 -11.73
C TYR A 376 -43.16 -7.86 -10.99
N LEU A 377 -42.04 -8.08 -10.35
CA LEU A 377 -41.74 -9.27 -9.56
C LEU A 377 -42.76 -9.50 -8.43
N ILE A 378 -43.05 -8.43 -7.66
CA ILE A 378 -44.06 -8.51 -6.60
C ILE A 378 -45.42 -8.86 -7.18
N LYS A 379 -45.78 -8.31 -8.34
CA LYS A 379 -47.04 -8.69 -9.03
C LYS A 379 -47.07 -10.17 -9.37
N VAL A 380 -46.00 -10.72 -9.91
CA VAL A 380 -45.89 -12.16 -10.24
C VAL A 380 -45.96 -13.01 -8.98
N ILE A 381 -45.26 -12.67 -7.91
CA ILE A 381 -45.29 -13.40 -6.63
C ILE A 381 -46.71 -13.42 -6.04
N VAL A 382 -47.39 -12.27 -6.03
CA VAL A 382 -48.78 -12.20 -5.55
C VAL A 382 -49.72 -13.07 -6.39
N ILE A 383 -49.57 -13.11 -7.70
CA ILE A 383 -50.38 -13.96 -8.59
C ILE A 383 -50.10 -15.45 -8.27
N LEU A 384 -48.82 -15.84 -8.14
CA LEU A 384 -48.44 -17.21 -7.80
C LEU A 384 -48.99 -17.63 -6.43
N TYR A 385 -48.91 -16.78 -5.43
CA TYR A 385 -49.46 -17.01 -4.09
C TYR A 385 -50.98 -17.17 -4.11
N LEU A 386 -51.71 -16.33 -4.86
CA LEU A 386 -53.15 -16.44 -4.99
C LEU A 386 -53.57 -17.71 -5.73
N ASN A 387 -52.79 -18.12 -6.75
CA ASN A 387 -53.04 -19.38 -7.46
C ASN A 387 -52.77 -20.61 -6.58
N SER A 388 -51.71 -20.60 -5.77
CA SER A 388 -51.40 -21.66 -4.82
C SER A 388 -52.51 -21.82 -3.76
N LYS A 389 -53.06 -20.73 -3.21
CA LYS A 389 -54.21 -20.76 -2.31
C LYS A 389 -55.47 -21.37 -2.96
N LYS A 390 -55.73 -21.03 -4.22
CA LYS A 390 -56.87 -21.64 -4.97
C LYS A 390 -56.67 -23.11 -5.16
N LEU A 391 -55.46 -23.58 -5.48
CA LEU A 391 -55.12 -24.97 -5.65
C LEU A 391 -55.29 -25.75 -4.33
N VAL A 392 -54.80 -25.21 -3.21
CA VAL A 392 -54.96 -25.84 -1.88
C VAL A 392 -56.43 -25.88 -1.46
N ALA A 393 -57.24 -24.85 -1.77
CA ALA A 393 -58.66 -24.84 -1.48
C ALA A 393 -59.42 -25.86 -2.35
N TYR A 394 -59.00 -26.07 -3.59
CA TYR A 394 -59.57 -27.10 -4.48
C TYR A 394 -59.24 -28.50 -3.99
N LEU A 395 -58.01 -28.77 -3.57
CA LEU A 395 -57.59 -30.08 -3.03
C LEU A 395 -58.25 -30.42 -1.67
N LYS A 396 -58.62 -29.43 -0.86
CA LYS A 396 -59.35 -29.65 0.39
C LYS A 396 -60.86 -29.91 0.17
N LYS A 397 -61.40 -29.66 -1.03
CA LYS A 397 -62.80 -29.91 -1.37
C LYS A 397 -63.02 -31.28 -2.05
N LYS A 398 -61.95 -31.96 -2.45
CA LYS A 398 -61.95 -33.36 -2.86
C LYS A 398 -61.60 -34.25 -1.66
#